data_bb4a78f3c13de1b3413e5c86ceff1a93
#
_entry.id   bb4a78f3c13de1b3413e5c86ceff1a93
#
_cell.length_a   1.000
_cell.length_b   1.000
_cell.length_c   1.000
_cell.angle_alpha   90.00
_cell.angle_beta   90.00
_cell.angle_gamma   90.00
#
_symmetry.space_group_name_H-M   'P 1'
#
loop_
_entity.id
_entity.type
_entity.pdbx_description
1 polymer ?
#
loop_
_entity_poly.entity_id
_entity_poly.type
_entity_poly.pdbx_seq_one_letter_code
_entity_poly.pdbx_strand_id
1 'polypeptide(L)'
;MAMQECKRAILGKALEDLVARARSGKEPCRIGLMASGGEHSDAEFLAAASAAMNADPALTVVGVGPKPSGILPQGMDWIETGCEGPELASGMENALAQGRIHGAVALHYPFPLGVTTVGRVLTPGTGKPLFMASCTGMSAAHRQEAMLRNAILGVAVAKALGITCPSVGVLNLDAAPQVLRALNRMAEKGYPLNLGQSVRGDGGSLLRGNDLLCGAVDVCVADTLTGNVLMKVFSAFTSGGSYETSGWGYGPSVGEGWDKVVSIVSRASGAPVIANALAYTAAAVRGRLPAVVAEEIRLAKAAGMDDELAAFSKAAAAPQDEVQAPPAVPTDEEIHGIDVLDLEQAVRCLWKENIYAEAAMGCTGPVVKLAGPSLDKARAVLTASGYL
;
A
#
# COMPACT_ATOMS: atom_id res chain seq x y z
N MET A 1 21.82 -46.18 -25.44
CA MET A 1 21.63 -46.15 -23.96
C MET A 1 21.50 -44.75 -23.42
N ALA A 2 22.41 -43.81 -23.60
CA ALA A 2 22.35 -42.45 -23.05
C ALA A 2 21.08 -41.62 -23.39
N MET A 3 20.57 -41.75 -24.63
CA MET A 3 19.36 -41.04 -25.05
C MET A 3 18.08 -41.59 -24.40
N GLN A 4 18.04 -42.86 -24.02
CA GLN A 4 16.92 -43.51 -23.37
C GLN A 4 16.92 -43.24 -21.85
N GLU A 5 18.10 -43.11 -21.24
CA GLU A 5 18.29 -42.67 -19.86
C GLU A 5 17.93 -41.20 -19.69
N CYS A 6 18.30 -40.34 -20.62
CA CYS A 6 17.90 -38.92 -20.62
C CYS A 6 16.38 -38.76 -20.73
N LYS A 7 15.70 -39.51 -21.59
CA LYS A 7 14.22 -39.49 -21.70
C LYS A 7 13.54 -39.98 -20.44
N ARG A 8 14.08 -41.03 -19.77
CA ARG A 8 13.55 -41.52 -18.49
C ARG A 8 13.72 -40.50 -17.37
N ALA A 9 14.87 -39.83 -17.31
CA ALA A 9 15.11 -38.76 -16.32
C ALA A 9 14.17 -37.57 -16.52
N ILE A 10 13.93 -37.15 -17.76
CA ILE A 10 12.98 -36.08 -18.11
C ILE A 10 11.55 -36.46 -17.72
N LEU A 11 11.11 -37.70 -18.04
CA LEU A 11 9.79 -38.19 -17.68
C LEU A 11 9.62 -38.33 -16.16
N GLY A 12 10.65 -38.86 -15.46
CA GLY A 12 10.64 -38.98 -14.00
C GLY A 12 10.46 -37.64 -13.34
N LYS A 13 11.23 -36.62 -13.76
CA LYS A 13 11.12 -35.28 -13.23
C LYS A 13 9.78 -34.59 -13.55
N ALA A 14 9.26 -34.75 -14.76
CA ALA A 14 7.96 -34.25 -15.12
C ALA A 14 6.82 -34.83 -14.25
N LEU A 15 6.92 -36.12 -13.90
CA LEU A 15 5.98 -36.78 -12.99
C LEU A 15 6.16 -36.29 -11.55
N GLU A 16 7.38 -36.09 -11.07
CA GLU A 16 7.65 -35.51 -9.76
C GLU A 16 7.08 -34.10 -9.64
N ASP A 17 7.29 -33.26 -10.66
CA ASP A 17 6.72 -31.92 -10.73
C ASP A 17 5.18 -31.93 -10.74
N LEU A 18 4.57 -32.87 -11.47
CA LEU A 18 3.10 -33.05 -11.49
C LEU A 18 2.57 -33.46 -10.12
N VAL A 19 3.24 -34.38 -9.45
CA VAL A 19 2.90 -34.84 -8.09
C VAL A 19 3.08 -33.71 -7.08
N ALA A 20 4.16 -32.93 -7.18
CA ALA A 20 4.41 -31.77 -6.31
C ALA A 20 3.34 -30.70 -6.49
N ARG A 21 2.93 -30.40 -7.74
CA ARG A 21 1.79 -29.49 -8.04
C ARG A 21 0.49 -30.01 -7.45
N ALA A 22 0.16 -31.28 -7.66
CA ALA A 22 -1.04 -31.89 -7.10
C ALA A 22 -1.06 -31.87 -5.56
N ARG A 23 0.08 -32.13 -4.92
CA ARG A 23 0.24 -32.08 -3.45
C ARG A 23 0.18 -30.66 -2.89
N SER A 24 0.57 -29.64 -3.65
CA SER A 24 0.52 -28.25 -3.19
C SER A 24 -0.89 -27.77 -2.93
N GLY A 25 -1.92 -28.38 -3.55
CA GLY A 25 -3.31 -27.96 -3.50
C GLY A 25 -3.58 -26.56 -4.08
N LYS A 26 -2.57 -25.95 -4.70
CA LYS A 26 -2.68 -24.60 -5.28
C LYS A 26 -3.06 -24.66 -6.76
N GLU A 27 -3.86 -23.71 -7.20
CA GLU A 27 -4.15 -23.56 -8.62
C GLU A 27 -2.89 -23.16 -9.40
N PRO A 28 -2.66 -23.76 -10.60
CA PRO A 28 -1.58 -23.37 -11.47
C PRO A 28 -1.66 -21.89 -11.83
N CYS A 29 -0.55 -21.18 -11.69
CA CYS A 29 -0.49 -19.75 -11.95
C CYS A 29 0.74 -19.42 -12.80
N ARG A 30 0.56 -18.56 -13.82
CA ARG A 30 1.63 -18.09 -14.73
C ARG A 30 1.83 -16.60 -14.47
N ILE A 31 3.01 -16.22 -14.00
CA ILE A 31 3.32 -14.81 -13.71
C ILE A 31 4.44 -14.34 -14.65
N GLY A 32 4.14 -13.26 -15.37
CA GLY A 32 5.12 -12.55 -16.18
C GLY A 32 6.15 -11.84 -15.30
N LEU A 33 7.42 -11.90 -15.68
CA LEU A 33 8.50 -11.14 -15.04
C LEU A 33 9.18 -10.29 -16.09
N MET A 34 9.11 -8.96 -15.93
CA MET A 34 9.94 -8.04 -16.71
C MET A 34 11.40 -8.26 -16.31
N ALA A 35 12.18 -8.88 -17.18
CA ALA A 35 13.51 -9.39 -16.86
C ALA A 35 14.63 -8.53 -17.47
N SER A 36 14.40 -7.22 -17.57
CA SER A 36 15.38 -6.26 -18.11
C SER A 36 15.18 -4.88 -17.46
N GLY A 37 16.25 -4.12 -17.32
CA GLY A 37 16.21 -2.73 -16.84
C GLY A 37 16.42 -2.55 -15.34
N GLY A 38 16.80 -3.60 -14.58
CA GLY A 38 17.22 -3.50 -13.18
C GLY A 38 18.63 -2.86 -13.05
N GLU A 39 18.95 -2.42 -11.84
CA GLU A 39 20.28 -1.92 -11.47
C GLU A 39 21.30 -3.07 -11.27
N HIS A 40 20.79 -4.28 -11.10
CA HIS A 40 21.56 -5.51 -10.96
C HIS A 40 21.58 -6.28 -12.29
N SER A 41 22.41 -7.30 -12.36
CA SER A 41 22.52 -8.13 -13.57
C SER A 41 21.26 -8.96 -13.83
N ASP A 42 21.06 -9.39 -15.07
CA ASP A 42 19.94 -10.27 -15.44
C ASP A 42 19.94 -11.60 -14.64
N ALA A 43 21.08 -11.99 -14.07
CA ALA A 43 21.19 -13.14 -13.19
C ALA A 43 20.30 -13.04 -11.95
N GLU A 44 20.06 -11.82 -11.43
CA GLU A 44 19.13 -11.58 -10.30
C GLU A 44 17.70 -11.98 -10.65
N PHE A 45 17.23 -11.64 -11.86
CA PHE A 45 15.88 -12.02 -12.32
C PHE A 45 15.75 -13.55 -12.48
N LEU A 46 16.78 -14.20 -13.02
CA LEU A 46 16.78 -15.66 -13.18
C LEU A 46 16.86 -16.37 -11.83
N ALA A 47 17.68 -15.87 -10.90
CA ALA A 47 17.77 -16.41 -9.55
C ALA A 47 16.42 -16.24 -8.80
N ALA A 48 15.78 -15.09 -8.93
CA ALA A 48 14.46 -14.82 -8.36
C ALA A 48 13.39 -15.76 -8.92
N ALA A 49 13.36 -15.95 -10.24
CA ALA A 49 12.43 -16.87 -10.90
C ALA A 49 12.62 -18.31 -10.41
N SER A 50 13.87 -18.76 -10.34
CA SER A 50 14.21 -20.09 -9.81
C SER A 50 13.74 -20.25 -8.36
N ALA A 51 14.04 -19.29 -7.49
CA ALA A 51 13.65 -19.33 -6.09
C ALA A 51 12.12 -19.35 -5.91
N ALA A 52 11.38 -18.53 -6.67
CA ALA A 52 9.93 -18.48 -6.61
C ALA A 52 9.27 -19.80 -7.07
N MET A 53 9.74 -20.38 -8.18
CA MET A 53 9.22 -21.65 -8.70
C MET A 53 9.58 -22.84 -7.80
N ASN A 54 10.75 -22.83 -7.17
CA ASN A 54 11.14 -23.86 -6.20
C ASN A 54 10.28 -23.80 -4.93
N ALA A 55 9.91 -22.60 -4.49
CA ALA A 55 9.05 -22.40 -3.31
C ALA A 55 7.55 -22.70 -3.59
N ASP A 56 7.13 -22.58 -4.84
CA ASP A 56 5.74 -22.84 -5.26
C ASP A 56 5.72 -23.64 -6.58
N PRO A 57 5.61 -24.97 -6.52
CA PRO A 57 5.58 -25.84 -7.71
C PRO A 57 4.41 -25.57 -8.66
N ALA A 58 3.34 -24.90 -8.20
CA ALA A 58 2.21 -24.50 -9.02
C ALA A 58 2.41 -23.12 -9.70
N LEU A 59 3.54 -22.47 -9.47
CA LEU A 59 3.93 -21.21 -10.12
C LEU A 59 4.82 -21.48 -11.34
N THR A 60 4.45 -20.91 -12.48
CA THR A 60 5.32 -20.82 -13.65
C THR A 60 5.70 -19.36 -13.87
N VAL A 61 6.99 -19.06 -13.88
CA VAL A 61 7.48 -17.71 -14.23
C VAL A 61 7.69 -17.64 -15.74
N VAL A 62 7.20 -16.57 -16.35
CA VAL A 62 7.34 -16.27 -17.77
C VAL A 62 8.16 -15.00 -17.92
N GLY A 63 9.43 -15.11 -18.32
CA GLY A 63 10.23 -13.92 -18.61
C GLY A 63 9.67 -13.13 -19.78
N VAL A 64 9.67 -11.81 -19.68
CA VAL A 64 9.25 -10.88 -20.74
C VAL A 64 10.38 -9.88 -20.95
N GLY A 65 10.93 -9.87 -22.16
CA GLY A 65 12.07 -9.01 -22.50
C GLY A 65 13.01 -9.66 -23.50
N PRO A 66 14.18 -9.05 -23.75
CA PRO A 66 15.24 -9.67 -24.49
C PRO A 66 15.65 -10.99 -23.84
N LYS A 67 15.74 -12.04 -24.64
CA LYS A 67 16.11 -13.35 -24.09
C LYS A 67 17.58 -13.35 -23.63
N PRO A 68 17.88 -13.69 -22.37
CA PRO A 68 19.24 -13.73 -21.88
C PRO A 68 20.05 -14.82 -22.58
N SER A 69 21.36 -14.61 -22.74
CA SER A 69 22.29 -15.57 -23.37
C SER A 69 22.56 -16.79 -22.49
N GLY A 70 22.12 -16.81 -21.24
CA GLY A 70 22.33 -17.90 -20.29
C GLY A 70 21.26 -19.00 -20.36
N ILE A 71 21.49 -20.07 -19.56
CA ILE A 71 20.51 -21.15 -19.41
C ILE A 71 19.37 -20.68 -18.53
N LEU A 72 18.14 -20.77 -19.04
CA LEU A 72 16.94 -20.45 -18.27
C LEU A 72 16.73 -21.46 -17.14
N PRO A 73 16.21 -21.03 -15.98
CA PRO A 73 15.75 -21.92 -14.92
C PRO A 73 14.75 -22.94 -15.47
N GLN A 74 14.84 -24.17 -14.96
CA GLN A 74 13.97 -25.24 -15.44
C GLN A 74 12.50 -24.90 -15.17
N GLY A 75 11.64 -25.04 -16.17
CA GLY A 75 10.20 -24.73 -16.09
C GLY A 75 9.86 -23.26 -16.29
N MET A 76 10.85 -22.41 -16.52
CA MET A 76 10.64 -21.02 -16.89
C MET A 76 10.34 -20.90 -18.39
N ASP A 77 9.27 -20.21 -18.74
CA ASP A 77 8.95 -19.83 -20.11
C ASP A 77 9.48 -18.44 -20.45
N TRP A 78 9.48 -18.08 -21.75
CA TRP A 78 9.94 -16.77 -22.19
C TRP A 78 9.08 -16.18 -23.30
N ILE A 79 8.80 -14.89 -23.20
CA ILE A 79 8.21 -14.07 -24.26
C ILE A 79 9.26 -13.04 -24.68
N GLU A 80 9.83 -13.24 -25.86
CA GLU A 80 10.85 -12.35 -26.40
C GLU A 80 10.20 -11.04 -26.89
N THR A 81 10.74 -9.91 -26.46
CA THR A 81 10.37 -8.56 -26.87
C THR A 81 11.63 -7.73 -27.05
N GLY A 82 11.51 -6.51 -27.56
CA GLY A 82 12.60 -5.55 -27.52
C GLY A 82 12.95 -5.13 -26.08
N CYS A 83 14.01 -4.35 -25.93
CA CYS A 83 14.51 -3.90 -24.62
C CYS A 83 13.95 -2.55 -24.18
N GLU A 84 13.28 -1.82 -25.06
CA GLU A 84 12.71 -0.51 -24.75
C GLU A 84 11.45 -0.62 -23.88
N GLY A 85 11.27 0.34 -22.98
CA GLY A 85 10.14 0.36 -22.03
C GLY A 85 8.76 0.18 -22.68
N PRO A 86 8.43 0.86 -23.79
CA PRO A 86 7.17 0.67 -24.51
C PRO A 86 6.99 -0.75 -25.08
N GLU A 87 8.05 -1.37 -25.59
CA GLU A 87 8.01 -2.71 -26.16
C GLU A 87 7.80 -3.79 -25.08
N LEU A 88 8.49 -3.61 -23.94
CA LEU A 88 8.32 -4.46 -22.75
C LEU A 88 6.89 -4.36 -22.22
N ALA A 89 6.37 -3.14 -22.08
CA ALA A 89 5.01 -2.91 -21.60
C ALA A 89 3.96 -3.51 -22.56
N SER A 90 4.12 -3.31 -23.87
CA SER A 90 3.23 -3.89 -24.88
C SER A 90 3.29 -5.41 -24.91
N GLY A 91 4.48 -6.00 -24.76
CA GLY A 91 4.65 -7.46 -24.68
C GLY A 91 3.92 -8.05 -23.48
N MET A 92 4.04 -7.41 -22.34
CA MET A 92 3.36 -7.81 -21.10
C MET A 92 1.84 -7.65 -21.20
N GLU A 93 1.35 -6.52 -21.74
CA GLU A 93 -0.08 -6.27 -22.00
C GLU A 93 -0.69 -7.33 -22.92
N ASN A 94 -0.03 -7.62 -24.02
CA ASN A 94 -0.48 -8.65 -24.96
C ASN A 94 -0.52 -10.04 -24.30
N ALA A 95 0.47 -10.36 -23.45
CA ALA A 95 0.51 -11.63 -22.75
C ALA A 95 -0.63 -11.76 -21.71
N LEU A 96 -0.95 -10.68 -21.01
CA LEU A 96 -2.11 -10.61 -20.09
C LEU A 96 -3.43 -10.75 -20.87
N ALA A 97 -3.61 -9.98 -21.94
CA ALA A 97 -4.84 -9.99 -22.75
C ALA A 97 -5.10 -11.36 -23.41
N GLN A 98 -4.05 -12.08 -23.79
CA GLN A 98 -4.13 -13.42 -24.37
C GLN A 98 -4.22 -14.55 -23.33
N GLY A 99 -4.21 -14.23 -22.03
CA GLY A 99 -4.22 -15.23 -20.95
C GLY A 99 -2.94 -16.10 -20.90
N ARG A 100 -1.87 -15.67 -21.55
CA ARG A 100 -0.57 -16.37 -21.49
C ARG A 100 0.10 -16.23 -20.12
N ILE A 101 -0.19 -15.13 -19.44
CA ILE A 101 0.13 -14.86 -18.03
C ILE A 101 -1.12 -14.38 -17.32
N HIS A 102 -1.24 -14.68 -16.02
CA HIS A 102 -2.40 -14.32 -15.19
C HIS A 102 -2.16 -13.06 -14.38
N GLY A 103 -0.91 -12.65 -14.23
CA GLY A 103 -0.43 -11.44 -13.59
C GLY A 103 1.01 -11.19 -13.97
N ALA A 104 1.58 -10.07 -13.55
CA ALA A 104 2.93 -9.68 -13.92
C ALA A 104 3.67 -8.99 -12.77
N VAL A 105 5.00 -9.08 -12.79
CA VAL A 105 5.93 -8.30 -11.98
C VAL A 105 6.76 -7.44 -12.92
N ALA A 106 6.72 -6.14 -12.73
CA ALA A 106 7.37 -5.15 -13.59
C ALA A 106 8.21 -4.16 -12.77
N LEU A 107 9.24 -3.60 -13.41
CA LEU A 107 10.03 -2.50 -12.85
C LEU A 107 9.34 -1.15 -13.05
N HIS A 108 8.54 -1.08 -14.10
CA HIS A 108 7.78 0.11 -14.48
C HIS A 108 6.51 -0.31 -15.23
N TYR A 109 5.41 0.38 -14.95
CA TYR A 109 4.14 0.18 -15.64
C TYR A 109 3.35 1.48 -15.67
N PRO A 110 2.78 1.89 -16.83
CA PRO A 110 2.03 3.14 -16.96
C PRO A 110 0.60 2.98 -16.41
N PHE A 111 0.43 3.05 -15.09
CA PHE A 111 -0.89 2.99 -14.48
C PHE A 111 -1.72 4.22 -14.82
N PRO A 112 -3.00 4.06 -15.18
CA PRO A 112 -3.92 5.18 -15.32
C PRO A 112 -4.25 5.79 -13.95
N LEU A 113 -4.77 7.03 -13.97
CA LEU A 113 -5.36 7.63 -12.78
C LEU A 113 -6.50 6.73 -12.26
N GLY A 114 -6.57 6.54 -10.96
CA GLY A 114 -7.51 5.61 -10.30
C GLY A 114 -6.84 4.28 -9.92
N VAL A 115 -5.64 3.99 -10.42
CA VAL A 115 -4.91 2.75 -10.14
C VAL A 115 -3.67 3.04 -9.30
N THR A 116 -3.54 2.30 -8.23
CA THR A 116 -2.39 2.35 -7.30
C THR A 116 -1.90 0.95 -6.97
N THR A 117 -0.81 0.83 -6.21
CA THR A 117 -0.32 -0.47 -5.73
C THR A 117 -0.30 -0.53 -4.22
N VAL A 118 -0.50 -1.71 -3.67
CA VAL A 118 -0.41 -1.99 -2.24
C VAL A 118 0.82 -2.86 -1.99
N GLY A 119 1.86 -2.25 -1.43
CA GLY A 119 3.10 -2.93 -1.12
C GLY A 119 2.99 -3.81 0.13
N ARG A 120 3.98 -4.67 0.34
CA ARG A 120 4.06 -5.50 1.54
C ARG A 120 5.50 -5.54 2.04
N VAL A 121 5.71 -5.13 3.28
CA VAL A 121 7.03 -5.07 3.93
C VAL A 121 7.09 -5.97 5.14
N LEU A 122 8.30 -6.24 5.60
CA LEU A 122 8.55 -6.74 6.95
C LEU A 122 8.87 -5.56 7.86
N THR A 123 8.17 -5.48 8.99
CA THR A 123 8.41 -4.42 9.97
C THR A 123 9.75 -4.64 10.68
N PRO A 124 10.62 -3.61 10.78
CA PRO A 124 11.97 -3.79 11.31
C PRO A 124 12.03 -4.29 12.75
N GLY A 125 11.09 -3.88 13.60
CA GLY A 125 11.09 -4.20 15.00
C GLY A 125 10.59 -5.60 15.35
N THR A 126 9.68 -6.15 14.56
CA THR A 126 9.01 -7.43 14.90
C THR A 126 9.03 -8.46 13.77
N GLY A 127 9.44 -8.09 12.56
CA GLY A 127 9.38 -8.96 11.38
C GLY A 127 7.96 -9.32 10.93
N LYS A 128 6.94 -8.60 11.41
CA LYS A 128 5.56 -8.82 10.97
C LYS A 128 5.36 -8.27 9.56
N PRO A 129 4.58 -8.96 8.70
CA PRO A 129 4.14 -8.38 7.45
C PRO A 129 3.22 -7.18 7.68
N LEU A 130 3.41 -6.11 6.90
CA LEU A 130 2.58 -4.91 6.89
C LEU A 130 2.26 -4.54 5.45
N PHE A 131 0.97 -4.36 5.13
CA PHE A 131 0.54 -3.82 3.85
C PHE A 131 0.62 -2.30 3.86
N MET A 132 1.29 -1.73 2.87
CA MET A 132 1.42 -0.28 2.69
C MET A 132 0.50 0.18 1.55
N ALA A 133 -0.57 0.84 1.89
CA ALA A 133 -1.57 1.37 0.97
C ALA A 133 -1.49 2.92 0.94
N SER A 134 -0.84 3.57 -0.05
CA SER A 134 -0.33 3.04 -1.33
C SER A 134 1.18 3.27 -1.48
N CYS A 135 1.77 2.72 -2.60
CA CYS A 135 3.23 2.81 -2.82
C CYS A 135 3.62 3.37 -4.19
N THR A 136 2.86 3.10 -5.24
CA THR A 136 3.04 3.64 -6.60
C THR A 136 1.71 3.84 -7.27
N GLY A 137 1.68 4.57 -8.39
CA GLY A 137 0.43 4.95 -9.04
C GLY A 137 -0.30 6.06 -8.28
N MET A 138 -1.54 6.33 -8.64
CA MET A 138 -2.32 7.43 -8.09
C MET A 138 -3.81 7.06 -8.09
N SER A 139 -4.36 6.74 -6.91
CA SER A 139 -5.78 6.37 -6.75
C SER A 139 -6.73 7.55 -6.91
N ALA A 140 -6.26 8.78 -6.66
CA ALA A 140 -6.98 10.03 -6.93
C ALA A 140 -6.00 11.21 -6.97
N ALA A 141 -6.44 12.35 -7.52
CA ALA A 141 -5.64 13.56 -7.63
C ALA A 141 -5.46 14.27 -6.27
N HIS A 142 -6.48 14.25 -5.42
CA HIS A 142 -6.45 14.90 -4.11
C HIS A 142 -6.04 13.91 -3.02
N ARG A 143 -5.19 14.35 -2.07
CA ARG A 143 -4.59 13.49 -1.04
C ARG A 143 -5.64 12.81 -0.16
N GLN A 144 -6.64 13.55 0.33
CA GLN A 144 -7.70 13.00 1.18
C GLN A 144 -8.49 11.90 0.44
N GLU A 145 -8.88 12.19 -0.79
CA GLU A 145 -9.57 11.23 -1.66
C GLU A 145 -8.71 9.99 -1.92
N ALA A 146 -7.42 10.19 -2.27
CA ALA A 146 -6.48 9.10 -2.50
C ALA A 146 -6.33 8.21 -1.25
N MET A 147 -6.14 8.80 -0.07
CA MET A 147 -5.98 8.04 1.17
C MET A 147 -7.25 7.28 1.57
N LEU A 148 -8.44 7.86 1.36
CA LEU A 148 -9.69 7.13 1.61
C LEU A 148 -9.82 5.91 0.68
N ARG A 149 -9.57 6.10 -0.62
CA ARG A 149 -9.54 4.98 -1.59
C ARG A 149 -8.48 3.95 -1.24
N ASN A 150 -7.28 4.39 -0.86
CA ASN A 150 -6.18 3.52 -0.45
C ASN A 150 -6.55 2.62 0.74
N ALA A 151 -7.34 3.13 1.70
CA ALA A 151 -7.82 2.31 2.82
C ALA A 151 -8.68 1.13 2.32
N ILE A 152 -9.65 1.39 1.45
CA ILE A 152 -10.53 0.36 0.88
C ILE A 152 -9.73 -0.64 0.03
N LEU A 153 -8.84 -0.13 -0.82
CA LEU A 153 -8.00 -0.95 -1.69
C LEU A 153 -7.00 -1.81 -0.89
N GLY A 154 -6.45 -1.26 0.21
CA GLY A 154 -5.60 -2.00 1.14
C GLY A 154 -6.33 -3.15 1.83
N VAL A 155 -7.56 -2.91 2.29
CA VAL A 155 -8.46 -3.96 2.83
C VAL A 155 -8.69 -5.05 1.80
N ALA A 156 -9.01 -4.68 0.55
CA ALA A 156 -9.25 -5.63 -0.53
C ALA A 156 -8.03 -6.53 -0.80
N VAL A 157 -6.82 -5.94 -0.84
CA VAL A 157 -5.59 -6.72 -1.02
C VAL A 157 -5.36 -7.68 0.14
N ALA A 158 -5.51 -7.23 1.38
CA ALA A 158 -5.34 -8.07 2.56
C ALA A 158 -6.34 -9.24 2.57
N LYS A 159 -7.60 -8.98 2.21
CA LYS A 159 -8.65 -10.01 2.08
C LYS A 159 -8.34 -11.01 0.95
N ALA A 160 -7.91 -10.55 -0.21
CA ALA A 160 -7.50 -11.42 -1.32
C ALA A 160 -6.34 -12.36 -0.94
N LEU A 161 -5.52 -11.96 0.05
CA LEU A 161 -4.45 -12.79 0.60
C LEU A 161 -4.87 -13.63 1.82
N GLY A 162 -6.15 -13.71 2.12
CA GLY A 162 -6.70 -14.61 3.15
C GLY A 162 -6.87 -13.98 4.55
N ILE A 163 -6.65 -12.67 4.72
CA ILE A 163 -6.94 -11.99 5.99
C ILE A 163 -8.40 -11.52 5.97
N THR A 164 -9.28 -12.25 6.65
CA THR A 164 -10.73 -12.02 6.58
C THR A 164 -11.17 -10.69 7.19
N CYS A 165 -10.50 -10.21 8.23
CA CYS A 165 -10.81 -8.96 8.94
C CYS A 165 -9.51 -8.18 9.22
N PRO A 166 -8.88 -7.61 8.17
CA PRO A 166 -7.61 -6.91 8.37
C PRO A 166 -7.81 -5.64 9.21
N SER A 167 -6.88 -5.43 10.15
CA SER A 167 -6.83 -4.19 10.92
C SER A 167 -6.22 -3.07 10.09
N VAL A 168 -6.85 -1.89 10.11
CA VAL A 168 -6.47 -0.72 9.31
C VAL A 168 -6.11 0.44 10.22
N GLY A 169 -5.01 1.11 9.92
CA GLY A 169 -4.64 2.36 10.58
C GLY A 169 -4.17 3.39 9.55
N VAL A 170 -4.42 4.65 9.83
CA VAL A 170 -4.04 5.77 8.95
C VAL A 170 -2.78 6.41 9.50
N LEU A 171 -1.74 6.52 8.66
CA LEU A 171 -0.51 7.20 9.05
C LEU A 171 -0.80 8.69 9.29
N ASN A 172 -0.33 9.24 10.41
CA ASN A 172 -0.60 10.61 10.83
C ASN A 172 0.06 11.65 9.92
N LEU A 173 -0.55 11.85 8.76
CA LEU A 173 -0.25 12.87 7.75
C LEU A 173 -1.32 13.96 7.83
N ASP A 174 -1.08 15.13 7.26
CA ASP A 174 -2.00 16.28 7.29
C ASP A 174 -3.45 15.93 6.91
N ALA A 175 -3.64 15.00 5.99
CA ALA A 175 -4.97 14.54 5.56
C ALA A 175 -5.60 13.48 6.49
N ALA A 176 -4.81 12.87 7.37
CA ALA A 176 -5.22 11.70 8.15
C ALA A 176 -6.45 11.94 9.04
N PRO A 177 -6.59 13.10 9.72
CA PRO A 177 -7.77 13.37 10.54
C PRO A 177 -9.08 13.31 9.75
N GLN A 178 -9.13 13.96 8.58
CA GLN A 178 -10.34 13.96 7.75
C GLN A 178 -10.64 12.56 7.19
N VAL A 179 -9.60 11.83 6.76
CA VAL A 179 -9.74 10.46 6.24
C VAL A 179 -10.27 9.53 7.33
N LEU A 180 -9.73 9.62 8.56
CA LEU A 180 -10.17 8.78 9.66
C LEU A 180 -11.64 9.08 10.03
N ARG A 181 -12.06 10.35 10.07
CA ARG A 181 -13.47 10.71 10.27
C ARG A 181 -14.40 10.12 9.19
N ALA A 182 -13.97 10.18 7.92
CA ALA A 182 -14.72 9.57 6.82
C ALA A 182 -14.85 8.07 6.98
N LEU A 183 -13.75 7.38 7.31
CA LEU A 183 -13.75 5.93 7.58
C LEU A 183 -14.65 5.55 8.75
N ASN A 184 -14.65 6.33 9.85
CA ASN A 184 -15.54 6.12 10.98
C ASN A 184 -17.03 6.25 10.57
N ARG A 185 -17.39 7.31 9.84
CA ARG A 185 -18.77 7.48 9.34
C ARG A 185 -19.20 6.35 8.39
N MET A 186 -18.30 5.87 7.55
CA MET A 186 -18.58 4.70 6.69
C MET A 186 -18.78 3.43 7.54
N ALA A 187 -17.98 3.23 8.58
CA ALA A 187 -18.15 2.11 9.50
C ALA A 187 -19.49 2.17 10.25
N GLU A 188 -19.91 3.35 10.73
CA GLU A 188 -21.23 3.59 11.33
C GLU A 188 -22.39 3.30 10.35
N LYS A 189 -22.18 3.54 9.06
CA LYS A 189 -23.13 3.21 7.98
C LYS A 189 -23.04 1.75 7.52
N GLY A 190 -22.25 0.92 8.20
CA GLY A 190 -22.19 -0.54 7.98
C GLY A 190 -21.08 -1.04 7.07
N TYR A 191 -20.08 -0.21 6.69
CA TYR A 191 -18.88 -0.75 6.07
C TYR A 191 -18.10 -1.60 7.08
N PRO A 192 -17.77 -2.88 6.78
CA PRO A 192 -17.13 -3.78 7.74
C PRO A 192 -15.64 -3.48 7.90
N LEU A 193 -15.32 -2.31 8.45
CA LEU A 193 -13.96 -1.85 8.69
C LEU A 193 -13.52 -2.18 10.11
N ASN A 194 -12.34 -2.79 10.24
CA ASN A 194 -11.69 -3.03 11.52
C ASN A 194 -10.57 -1.98 11.69
N LEU A 195 -10.86 -0.90 12.40
CA LEU A 195 -9.85 0.11 12.72
C LEU A 195 -8.94 -0.42 13.83
N GLY A 196 -7.65 -0.53 13.52
CA GLY A 196 -6.62 -0.94 14.46
C GLY A 196 -6.28 0.18 15.45
N GLN A 197 -5.45 -0.15 16.43
CA GLN A 197 -5.02 0.79 17.47
C GLN A 197 -3.52 1.00 17.43
N SER A 198 -3.08 2.24 17.68
CA SER A 198 -1.68 2.57 17.94
C SER A 198 -1.19 1.83 19.18
N VAL A 199 0.08 1.46 19.21
CA VAL A 199 0.74 0.86 20.40
C VAL A 199 0.94 1.87 21.53
N ARG A 200 0.61 3.13 21.32
CA ARG A 200 0.70 4.17 22.35
C ARG A 200 -0.42 4.03 23.37
N GLY A 201 -0.16 4.50 24.59
CA GLY A 201 -1.14 4.46 25.68
C GLY A 201 -2.39 5.33 25.45
N ASP A 202 -2.31 6.32 24.54
CA ASP A 202 -3.43 7.16 24.11
C ASP A 202 -4.35 6.49 23.06
N GLY A 203 -3.91 5.35 22.51
CA GLY A 203 -4.71 4.57 21.54
C GLY A 203 -5.02 5.29 20.24
N GLY A 204 -6.13 4.89 19.59
CA GLY A 204 -6.63 5.48 18.35
C GLY A 204 -6.01 4.86 17.10
N SER A 205 -6.63 5.15 15.95
CA SER A 205 -6.26 4.57 14.64
C SER A 205 -5.33 5.45 13.80
N LEU A 206 -4.83 6.56 14.39
CA LEU A 206 -3.76 7.36 13.80
C LEU A 206 -2.40 6.74 14.16
N LEU A 207 -1.73 6.23 13.13
CA LEU A 207 -0.44 5.56 13.29
C LEU A 207 0.72 6.56 13.29
N ARG A 208 1.75 6.26 14.07
CA ARG A 208 3.01 7.00 14.12
C ARG A 208 4.18 6.06 13.81
N GLY A 209 5.40 6.59 13.77
CA GLY A 209 6.58 5.81 13.41
C GLY A 209 6.75 4.51 14.19
N ASN A 210 6.51 4.52 15.51
CA ASN A 210 6.61 3.31 16.32
C ASN A 210 5.61 2.22 15.93
N ASP A 211 4.41 2.60 15.50
CA ASP A 211 3.39 1.66 15.05
C ASP A 211 3.81 0.92 13.80
N LEU A 212 4.50 1.62 12.89
CA LEU A 212 5.08 1.03 11.68
C LEU A 212 6.22 0.06 12.00
N LEU A 213 7.09 0.43 12.96
CA LEU A 213 8.23 -0.40 13.36
C LEU A 213 7.81 -1.73 13.98
N CYS A 214 6.72 -1.76 14.72
CA CYS A 214 6.24 -2.97 15.40
C CYS A 214 5.10 -3.71 14.65
N GLY A 215 4.57 -3.13 13.57
CA GLY A 215 3.44 -3.72 12.84
C GLY A 215 2.17 -3.75 13.69
N ALA A 216 1.72 -2.56 14.15
CA ALA A 216 0.54 -2.41 15.00
C ALA A 216 -0.77 -2.84 14.29
N VAL A 217 -0.79 -2.76 12.97
CA VAL A 217 -1.94 -3.08 12.11
C VAL A 217 -1.52 -3.94 10.92
N ASP A 218 -2.49 -4.53 10.23
CA ASP A 218 -2.23 -5.28 8.99
C ASP A 218 -2.06 -4.33 7.80
N VAL A 219 -2.84 -3.25 7.73
CA VAL A 219 -2.86 -2.27 6.63
C VAL A 219 -2.56 -0.89 7.16
N CYS A 220 -1.45 -0.31 6.72
CA CYS A 220 -1.11 1.11 6.94
C CYS A 220 -1.52 1.93 5.72
N VAL A 221 -2.36 2.93 5.93
CA VAL A 221 -2.81 3.86 4.90
C VAL A 221 -1.91 5.10 4.90
N ALA A 222 -1.35 5.40 3.74
CA ALA A 222 -0.52 6.58 3.51
C ALA A 222 -0.80 7.21 2.13
N ASP A 223 -0.28 8.41 1.89
CA ASP A 223 -0.16 8.90 0.52
C ASP A 223 0.95 8.14 -0.22
N THR A 224 0.89 8.16 -1.55
CA THR A 224 1.78 7.38 -2.41
C THR A 224 3.26 7.72 -2.22
N LEU A 225 3.61 9.00 -2.04
CA LEU A 225 5.01 9.40 -1.85
C LEU A 225 5.57 8.86 -0.54
N THR A 226 4.83 9.06 0.55
CA THR A 226 5.20 8.54 1.88
C THR A 226 5.32 7.03 1.86
N GLY A 227 4.33 6.33 1.27
CA GLY A 227 4.37 4.88 1.14
C GLY A 227 5.57 4.40 0.31
N ASN A 228 5.89 5.06 -0.81
CA ASN A 228 7.05 4.74 -1.64
C ASN A 228 8.37 4.85 -0.87
N VAL A 229 8.56 5.95 -0.13
CA VAL A 229 9.76 6.17 0.68
C VAL A 229 9.89 5.12 1.78
N LEU A 230 8.79 4.83 2.51
CA LEU A 230 8.77 3.81 3.56
C LEU A 230 9.06 2.42 3.00
N MET A 231 8.52 2.08 1.82
CA MET A 231 8.85 0.82 1.14
C MET A 231 10.36 0.69 0.92
N LYS A 232 11.02 1.73 0.39
CA LYS A 232 12.47 1.73 0.17
C LYS A 232 13.26 1.55 1.48
N VAL A 233 12.89 2.31 2.50
CA VAL A 233 13.58 2.25 3.81
C VAL A 233 13.45 0.85 4.40
N PHE A 234 12.24 0.27 4.42
CA PHE A 234 12.01 -1.05 5.03
C PHE A 234 12.58 -2.20 4.20
N SER A 235 12.55 -2.11 2.87
CA SER A 235 13.09 -3.16 2.01
C SER A 235 14.63 -3.18 1.97
N ALA A 236 15.27 -2.03 2.15
CA ALA A 236 16.72 -1.90 2.16
C ALA A 236 17.34 -1.84 3.56
N PHE A 237 16.53 -1.98 4.63
CA PHE A 237 16.99 -1.86 6.01
C PHE A 237 18.11 -2.86 6.35
N THR A 238 17.97 -4.12 5.93
CA THR A 238 18.92 -5.20 6.23
C THR A 238 20.20 -5.14 5.39
N SER A 239 20.20 -4.38 4.30
CA SER A 239 21.38 -4.18 3.44
C SER A 239 22.14 -2.88 3.74
N GLY A 240 21.73 -2.13 4.77
CA GLY A 240 22.29 -0.81 5.04
C GLY A 240 21.99 0.24 3.97
N GLY A 241 20.93 0.03 3.19
CA GLY A 241 20.50 0.94 2.13
C GLY A 241 21.14 0.69 0.76
N SER A 242 21.97 -0.35 0.62
CA SER A 242 22.67 -0.60 -0.65
C SER A 242 21.74 -1.14 -1.75
N TYR A 243 20.77 -1.98 -1.39
CA TYR A 243 19.73 -2.51 -2.29
C TYR A 243 18.57 -3.13 -1.49
N GLU A 244 17.45 -3.38 -2.14
CA GLU A 244 16.27 -3.96 -1.49
C GLU A 244 16.41 -5.48 -1.36
N THR A 245 16.35 -5.98 -0.12
CA THR A 245 16.60 -7.39 0.23
C THR A 245 15.45 -8.06 0.97
N SER A 246 14.47 -7.28 1.46
CA SER A 246 13.36 -7.80 2.26
C SER A 246 12.01 -7.27 1.81
N GLY A 247 10.94 -8.01 2.17
CA GLY A 247 9.58 -7.67 1.77
C GLY A 247 9.17 -8.30 0.43
N TRP A 248 8.07 -7.81 -0.15
CA TRP A 248 7.41 -8.35 -1.34
C TRP A 248 7.26 -7.33 -2.47
N GLY A 249 8.10 -6.30 -2.48
CA GLY A 249 8.01 -5.19 -3.42
C GLY A 249 6.81 -4.29 -3.19
N TYR A 250 6.57 -3.40 -4.14
CA TYR A 250 5.56 -2.33 -4.07
C TYR A 250 4.13 -2.84 -4.35
N GLY A 251 3.99 -4.13 -4.62
CA GLY A 251 2.77 -4.91 -4.63
C GLY A 251 1.92 -4.83 -5.89
N PRO A 252 0.81 -5.55 -5.87
CA PRO A 252 -0.11 -5.61 -6.98
C PRO A 252 -0.89 -4.31 -7.16
N SER A 253 -1.21 -4.03 -8.41
CA SER A 253 -2.07 -2.92 -8.83
C SER A 253 -3.51 -3.18 -8.46
N VAL A 254 -4.18 -2.13 -8.01
CA VAL A 254 -5.58 -2.13 -7.59
C VAL A 254 -6.24 -0.81 -7.95
N GLY A 255 -7.51 -0.86 -8.30
CA GLY A 255 -8.31 0.32 -8.65
C GLY A 255 -9.74 -0.07 -9.00
N GLU A 256 -10.64 0.89 -9.02
CA GLU A 256 -12.01 0.66 -9.44
C GLU A 256 -12.07 0.32 -10.94
N GLY A 257 -12.68 -0.81 -11.30
CA GLY A 257 -12.75 -1.29 -12.68
C GLY A 257 -11.43 -1.80 -13.25
N TRP A 258 -10.36 -1.90 -12.44
CA TRP A 258 -9.08 -2.44 -12.86
C TRP A 258 -9.09 -3.96 -12.72
N ASP A 259 -8.87 -4.66 -13.84
CA ASP A 259 -9.00 -6.13 -13.95
C ASP A 259 -7.66 -6.87 -14.02
N LYS A 260 -6.53 -6.15 -13.98
CA LYS A 260 -5.19 -6.72 -14.10
C LYS A 260 -4.49 -6.80 -12.74
N VAL A 261 -3.59 -7.76 -12.59
CA VAL A 261 -2.72 -7.91 -11.41
C VAL A 261 -1.28 -7.68 -11.86
N VAL A 262 -0.82 -6.43 -11.75
CA VAL A 262 0.55 -6.04 -12.09
C VAL A 262 1.25 -5.51 -10.84
N SER A 263 2.23 -6.24 -10.36
CA SER A 263 3.05 -5.83 -9.21
C SER A 263 4.27 -5.04 -9.66
N ILE A 264 4.68 -4.09 -8.84
CA ILE A 264 5.88 -3.30 -9.08
C ILE A 264 6.99 -3.73 -8.13
N VAL A 265 8.19 -3.82 -8.67
CA VAL A 265 9.44 -3.91 -7.92
C VAL A 265 10.36 -2.75 -8.32
N SER A 266 11.26 -2.37 -7.43
CA SER A 266 12.24 -1.32 -7.71
C SER A 266 13.34 -1.85 -8.64
N ARG A 267 14.02 -0.95 -9.35
CA ARG A 267 15.26 -1.29 -10.08
C ARG A 267 16.37 -1.79 -9.15
N ALA A 268 16.34 -1.35 -7.89
CA ALA A 268 17.28 -1.76 -6.84
C ALA A 268 16.83 -3.04 -6.10
N SER A 269 15.74 -3.69 -6.50
CA SER A 269 15.28 -4.94 -5.86
C SER A 269 16.20 -6.09 -6.24
N GLY A 270 16.74 -6.79 -5.24
CA GLY A 270 17.50 -8.02 -5.41
C GLY A 270 16.60 -9.24 -5.57
N ALA A 271 17.21 -10.38 -5.90
CA ALA A 271 16.50 -11.65 -6.14
C ALA A 271 15.50 -12.03 -5.04
N PRO A 272 15.77 -11.84 -3.72
CA PRO A 272 14.80 -12.18 -2.68
C PRO A 272 13.49 -11.41 -2.78
N VAL A 273 13.56 -10.08 -3.04
CA VAL A 273 12.37 -9.23 -3.17
C VAL A 273 11.60 -9.56 -4.43
N ILE A 274 12.29 -9.79 -5.55
CA ILE A 274 11.68 -10.16 -6.83
C ILE A 274 10.98 -11.53 -6.70
N ALA A 275 11.61 -12.52 -6.06
CA ALA A 275 11.01 -13.84 -5.81
C ALA A 275 9.74 -13.72 -4.94
N ASN A 276 9.80 -12.93 -3.88
CA ASN A 276 8.66 -12.66 -3.02
C ASN A 276 7.55 -11.90 -3.76
N ALA A 277 7.89 -10.95 -4.66
CA ALA A 277 6.92 -10.24 -5.48
C ALA A 277 6.20 -11.17 -6.46
N LEU A 278 6.90 -12.14 -7.07
CA LEU A 278 6.30 -13.18 -7.89
C LEU A 278 5.30 -14.02 -7.08
N ALA A 279 5.68 -14.45 -5.88
CA ALA A 279 4.80 -15.20 -4.97
C ALA A 279 3.59 -14.36 -4.52
N TYR A 280 3.79 -13.07 -4.23
CA TYR A 280 2.73 -12.13 -3.86
C TYR A 280 1.73 -11.94 -5.01
N THR A 281 2.24 -11.74 -6.23
CA THR A 281 1.40 -11.62 -7.42
C THR A 281 0.60 -12.89 -7.67
N ALA A 282 1.22 -14.06 -7.56
CA ALA A 282 0.52 -15.35 -7.70
C ALA A 282 -0.57 -15.54 -6.64
N ALA A 283 -0.30 -15.15 -5.39
CA ALA A 283 -1.29 -15.19 -4.32
C ALA A 283 -2.46 -14.24 -4.61
N ALA A 284 -2.20 -13.02 -5.07
CA ALA A 284 -3.22 -12.05 -5.45
C ALA A 284 -4.10 -12.54 -6.62
N VAL A 285 -3.49 -13.17 -7.64
CA VAL A 285 -4.23 -13.79 -8.76
C VAL A 285 -5.12 -14.92 -8.24
N ARG A 286 -4.59 -15.86 -7.46
CA ARG A 286 -5.36 -16.97 -6.88
C ARG A 286 -6.47 -16.48 -5.95
N GLY A 287 -6.22 -15.41 -5.20
CA GLY A 287 -7.19 -14.72 -4.36
C GLY A 287 -8.20 -13.89 -5.13
N ARG A 288 -8.17 -13.94 -6.48
CA ARG A 288 -9.11 -13.21 -7.36
C ARG A 288 -9.20 -11.73 -7.03
N LEU A 289 -8.04 -11.09 -6.82
CA LEU A 289 -7.92 -9.72 -6.35
C LEU A 289 -8.87 -8.72 -7.05
N PRO A 290 -9.03 -8.70 -8.39
CA PRO A 290 -9.95 -7.76 -9.04
C PRO A 290 -11.42 -7.93 -8.58
N ALA A 291 -11.87 -9.16 -8.35
CA ALA A 291 -13.22 -9.42 -7.87
C ALA A 291 -13.40 -8.99 -6.40
N VAL A 292 -12.39 -9.20 -5.56
CA VAL A 292 -12.39 -8.74 -4.15
C VAL A 292 -12.40 -7.21 -4.10
N VAL A 293 -11.62 -6.54 -4.94
CA VAL A 293 -11.61 -5.08 -5.06
C VAL A 293 -12.99 -4.55 -5.46
N ALA A 294 -13.62 -5.16 -6.47
CA ALA A 294 -14.95 -4.75 -6.92
C ALA A 294 -16.00 -4.89 -5.80
N GLU A 295 -15.93 -5.96 -5.01
CA GLU A 295 -16.84 -6.18 -3.89
C GLU A 295 -16.59 -5.19 -2.74
N GLU A 296 -15.32 -4.92 -2.38
CA GLU A 296 -15.00 -3.95 -1.32
C GLU A 296 -15.43 -2.53 -1.71
N ILE A 297 -15.22 -2.13 -2.96
CA ILE A 297 -15.69 -0.83 -3.46
C ILE A 297 -17.22 -0.77 -3.44
N ARG A 298 -17.92 -1.83 -3.82
CA ARG A 298 -19.38 -1.90 -3.76
C ARG A 298 -19.90 -1.72 -2.32
N LEU A 299 -19.27 -2.39 -1.35
CA LEU A 299 -19.61 -2.26 0.07
C LEU A 299 -19.32 -0.85 0.60
N ALA A 300 -18.18 -0.29 0.23
CA ALA A 300 -17.79 1.06 0.63
C ALA A 300 -18.75 2.12 0.06
N LYS A 301 -19.15 2.01 -1.20
CA LYS A 301 -20.15 2.89 -1.82
C LYS A 301 -21.52 2.77 -1.16
N ALA A 302 -21.96 1.56 -0.84
CA ALA A 302 -23.20 1.35 -0.09
C ALA A 302 -23.19 2.01 1.29
N ALA A 303 -22.00 2.19 1.89
CA ALA A 303 -21.78 2.89 3.15
C ALA A 303 -21.47 4.39 2.99
N GLY A 304 -21.65 4.96 1.79
CA GLY A 304 -21.56 6.39 1.55
C GLY A 304 -20.17 6.90 1.16
N MET A 305 -19.29 6.05 0.62
CA MET A 305 -17.96 6.47 0.15
C MET A 305 -18.03 7.65 -0.83
N ASP A 306 -18.98 7.62 -1.78
CA ASP A 306 -19.11 8.68 -2.79
C ASP A 306 -19.51 10.04 -2.16
N ASP A 307 -20.30 10.02 -1.08
CA ASP A 307 -20.65 11.24 -0.32
C ASP A 307 -19.42 11.82 0.38
N GLU A 308 -18.58 10.96 0.97
CA GLU A 308 -17.35 11.39 1.63
C GLU A 308 -16.35 11.98 0.63
N LEU A 309 -16.21 11.36 -0.55
CA LEU A 309 -15.36 11.86 -1.63
C LEU A 309 -15.86 13.22 -2.15
N ALA A 310 -17.18 13.38 -2.32
CA ALA A 310 -17.77 14.64 -2.72
C ALA A 310 -17.57 15.74 -1.66
N ALA A 311 -17.58 15.38 -0.37
CA ALA A 311 -17.32 16.32 0.72
C ALA A 311 -15.86 16.82 0.69
N PHE A 312 -14.89 15.96 0.41
CA PHE A 312 -13.49 16.37 0.24
C PHE A 312 -13.32 17.33 -0.95
N SER A 313 -13.94 17.04 -2.08
CA SER A 313 -13.87 17.90 -3.27
C SER A 313 -14.48 19.26 -3.03
N LYS A 314 -15.60 19.35 -2.30
CA LYS A 314 -16.23 20.61 -1.92
C LYS A 314 -15.35 21.42 -0.95
N ALA A 315 -14.74 20.75 0.03
CA ALA A 315 -13.83 21.39 0.97
C ALA A 315 -12.57 21.94 0.28
N ALA A 316 -12.04 21.22 -0.72
CA ALA A 316 -10.90 21.69 -1.52
C ALA A 316 -11.25 22.87 -2.44
N ALA A 317 -12.49 22.96 -2.93
CA ALA A 317 -12.97 24.03 -3.80
C ALA A 317 -13.47 25.25 -3.02
N ALA A 318 -13.76 25.11 -1.72
CA ALA A 318 -14.13 26.24 -0.87
C ALA A 318 -12.94 27.22 -0.80
N PRO A 319 -13.15 28.54 -0.96
CA PRO A 319 -12.10 29.49 -0.66
C PRO A 319 -11.61 29.18 0.76
N GLN A 320 -10.35 28.81 0.88
CA GLN A 320 -9.74 28.79 2.20
C GLN A 320 -9.74 30.25 2.63
N ASP A 321 -10.66 30.64 3.52
CA ASP A 321 -10.48 31.85 4.30
C ASP A 321 -9.10 31.68 4.95
N GLU A 322 -8.09 32.39 4.40
CA GLU A 322 -6.78 32.50 5.03
C GLU A 322 -7.02 33.26 6.34
N VAL A 323 -7.40 32.49 7.36
CA VAL A 323 -7.46 33.03 8.72
C VAL A 323 -6.00 33.26 9.11
N GLN A 324 -5.57 34.50 8.97
CA GLN A 324 -4.24 34.89 9.41
C GLN A 324 -4.19 34.81 10.94
N ALA A 325 -3.12 34.21 11.44
CA ALA A 325 -2.85 34.20 12.86
C ALA A 325 -2.76 35.64 13.35
N PRO A 326 -3.43 36.00 14.47
CA PRO A 326 -3.17 37.27 15.14
C PRO A 326 -1.68 37.42 15.48
N PRO A 327 -1.20 38.64 15.81
CA PRO A 327 0.17 38.82 16.25
C PRO A 327 0.53 37.87 17.39
N ALA A 328 1.67 37.19 17.25
CA ALA A 328 2.13 36.22 18.25
C ALA A 328 2.33 36.88 19.62
N VAL A 329 1.79 36.26 20.66
CA VAL A 329 1.96 36.61 22.05
C VAL A 329 2.48 35.41 22.83
N PRO A 330 3.18 35.58 23.97
CA PRO A 330 3.59 34.49 24.82
C PRO A 330 2.38 33.64 25.24
N THR A 331 2.51 32.33 25.13
CA THR A 331 1.48 31.35 25.49
C THR A 331 1.87 30.67 26.78
N ASP A 332 1.21 30.98 27.88
CA ASP A 332 1.48 30.53 29.24
C ASP A 332 0.40 29.62 29.84
N GLU A 333 -0.74 29.46 29.12
CA GLU A 333 -1.86 28.62 29.52
C GLU A 333 -2.17 27.54 28.47
N GLU A 334 -2.82 26.46 28.93
CA GLU A 334 -3.19 25.31 28.08
C GLU A 334 -4.69 24.96 28.24
N ILE A 335 -5.37 24.73 27.10
CA ILE A 335 -6.71 24.15 27.07
C ILE A 335 -6.60 22.70 26.64
N HIS A 336 -7.05 21.80 27.52
CA HIS A 336 -7.12 20.35 27.33
C HIS A 336 -8.54 19.93 26.94
N GLY A 337 -8.69 18.67 26.48
CA GLY A 337 -10.00 18.05 26.18
C GLY A 337 -10.46 18.22 24.72
N ILE A 338 -9.64 18.81 23.86
CA ILE A 338 -9.92 18.94 22.44
C ILE A 338 -9.37 17.68 21.75
N ASP A 339 -10.18 17.08 20.86
CA ASP A 339 -9.72 15.96 20.05
C ASP A 339 -8.51 16.39 19.18
N VAL A 340 -7.49 15.53 19.11
CA VAL A 340 -6.30 15.78 18.28
C VAL A 340 -6.66 16.05 16.82
N LEU A 341 -7.77 15.50 16.33
CA LEU A 341 -8.26 15.66 14.97
C LEU A 341 -8.83 17.07 14.71
N ASP A 342 -9.27 17.74 15.76
CA ASP A 342 -9.92 19.06 15.68
C ASP A 342 -9.01 20.20 16.16
N LEU A 343 -7.81 19.87 16.66
CA LEU A 343 -6.92 20.83 17.31
C LEU A 343 -6.57 22.04 16.45
N GLU A 344 -6.20 21.82 15.18
CA GLU A 344 -5.90 22.93 14.25
C GLU A 344 -7.13 23.76 13.89
N GLN A 345 -8.30 23.13 13.78
CA GLN A 345 -9.54 23.85 13.49
C GLN A 345 -9.98 24.67 14.68
N ALA A 346 -9.79 24.15 15.88
CA ALA A 346 -10.02 24.87 17.13
C ALA A 346 -9.12 26.11 17.22
N VAL A 347 -7.83 25.97 16.90
CA VAL A 347 -6.89 27.12 16.83
C VAL A 347 -7.34 28.15 15.80
N ARG A 348 -7.72 27.74 14.60
CA ARG A 348 -8.23 28.67 13.56
C ARG A 348 -9.52 29.35 13.97
N CYS A 349 -10.38 28.67 14.72
CA CYS A 349 -11.60 29.26 15.30
C CYS A 349 -11.25 30.39 16.26
N LEU A 350 -10.24 30.24 17.10
CA LEU A 350 -9.74 31.29 17.99
C LEU A 350 -9.09 32.45 17.21
N TRP A 351 -8.36 32.19 16.15
CA TRP A 351 -7.78 33.24 15.31
C TRP A 351 -8.84 34.10 14.64
N LYS A 352 -10.00 33.52 14.23
CA LYS A 352 -11.15 34.31 13.71
C LYS A 352 -11.68 35.31 14.72
N GLU A 353 -11.58 34.97 16.01
CA GLU A 353 -11.96 35.83 17.12
C GLU A 353 -10.83 36.75 17.63
N ASN A 354 -9.74 36.83 16.82
CA ASN A 354 -8.54 37.60 17.12
C ASN A 354 -7.87 37.19 18.46
N ILE A 355 -7.93 35.90 18.78
CA ILE A 355 -7.23 35.28 19.92
C ILE A 355 -6.06 34.48 19.35
N TYR A 356 -4.84 34.89 19.67
CA TYR A 356 -3.65 34.11 19.31
C TYR A 356 -3.63 32.81 20.11
N ALA A 357 -3.46 31.71 19.40
CA ALA A 357 -3.38 30.37 19.98
C ALA A 357 -2.49 29.47 19.10
N GLU A 358 -1.89 28.46 19.71
CA GLU A 358 -1.04 27.47 19.05
C GLU A 358 -1.51 26.06 19.37
N ALA A 359 -1.47 25.17 18.37
CA ALA A 359 -1.64 23.75 18.57
C ALA A 359 -0.34 23.15 19.12
N ALA A 360 -0.41 22.41 20.23
CA ALA A 360 0.75 21.76 20.80
C ALA A 360 0.40 20.37 21.38
N MET A 361 1.44 19.58 21.63
CA MET A 361 1.32 18.35 22.41
C MET A 361 1.83 18.61 23.82
N GLY A 362 0.92 18.65 24.77
CA GLY A 362 1.25 18.70 26.18
C GLY A 362 1.65 17.33 26.74
N CYS A 363 2.02 17.28 28.02
CA CYS A 363 2.42 16.03 28.69
C CYS A 363 1.29 14.99 28.75
N THR A 364 0.04 15.42 28.74
CA THR A 364 -1.15 14.56 28.89
C THR A 364 -1.96 14.40 27.59
N GLY A 365 -1.51 14.97 26.47
CA GLY A 365 -2.22 14.89 25.18
C GLY A 365 -2.21 16.19 24.40
N PRO A 366 -3.07 16.31 23.37
CA PRO A 366 -3.18 17.53 22.56
C PRO A 366 -3.73 18.70 23.38
N VAL A 367 -3.15 19.87 23.16
CA VAL A 367 -3.52 21.10 23.88
C VAL A 367 -3.52 22.30 22.95
N VAL A 368 -4.40 23.26 23.21
CA VAL A 368 -4.32 24.59 22.64
C VAL A 368 -3.61 25.50 23.63
N LYS A 369 -2.48 26.07 23.22
CA LYS A 369 -1.73 27.04 24.00
C LYS A 369 -2.13 28.46 23.67
N LEU A 370 -2.29 29.30 24.67
CA LEU A 370 -2.68 30.69 24.51
C LEU A 370 -2.22 31.55 25.72
N ALA A 371 -2.38 32.85 25.62
CA ALA A 371 -2.08 33.78 26.71
C ALA A 371 -3.15 33.74 27.80
N GLY A 372 -2.78 33.75 29.08
CA GLY A 372 -3.68 33.68 30.22
C GLY A 372 -4.86 34.64 30.20
N PRO A 373 -4.69 35.93 29.83
CA PRO A 373 -5.81 36.90 29.73
C PRO A 373 -6.90 36.51 28.73
N SER A 374 -6.60 35.61 27.78
CA SER A 374 -7.55 35.15 26.74
C SER A 374 -8.24 33.84 27.08
N LEU A 375 -7.86 33.16 28.17
CA LEU A 375 -8.29 31.81 28.52
C LEU A 375 -9.81 31.64 28.61
N ASP A 376 -10.49 32.49 29.36
CA ASP A 376 -11.94 32.37 29.55
C ASP A 376 -12.71 32.63 28.26
N LYS A 377 -12.28 33.64 27.49
CA LYS A 377 -12.88 33.94 26.18
C LYS A 377 -12.64 32.78 25.20
N ALA A 378 -11.44 32.23 25.18
CA ALA A 378 -11.10 31.10 24.31
C ALA A 378 -11.92 29.84 24.65
N ARG A 379 -12.09 29.51 25.93
CA ARG A 379 -12.98 28.42 26.36
C ARG A 379 -14.42 28.61 25.91
N ALA A 380 -14.97 29.81 26.07
CA ALA A 380 -16.32 30.13 25.64
C ALA A 380 -16.50 29.96 24.12
N VAL A 381 -15.56 30.45 23.32
CA VAL A 381 -15.53 30.27 21.86
C VAL A 381 -15.47 28.81 21.46
N LEU A 382 -14.56 28.04 22.05
CA LEU A 382 -14.38 26.61 21.73
C LEU A 382 -15.59 25.77 22.14
N THR A 383 -16.20 26.06 23.29
CA THR A 383 -17.44 25.41 23.73
C THR A 383 -18.62 25.75 22.78
N ALA A 384 -18.79 27.03 22.43
CA ALA A 384 -19.83 27.44 21.49
C ALA A 384 -19.65 26.82 20.08
N SER A 385 -18.42 26.50 19.70
CA SER A 385 -18.08 25.87 18.43
C SER A 385 -18.03 24.34 18.50
N GLY A 386 -18.31 23.73 19.65
CA GLY A 386 -18.39 22.27 19.82
C GLY A 386 -17.03 21.55 19.92
N TYR A 387 -15.97 22.25 20.30
CA TYR A 387 -14.63 21.65 20.49
C TYR A 387 -14.36 21.27 21.96
N LEU A 388 -15.17 21.78 22.90
CA LEU A 388 -15.09 21.47 24.32
C LEU A 388 -16.47 21.03 24.86
#